data_c9870236b0b7fe928325237de6e45bdf
#
_entry.id   c9870236b0b7fe928325237de6e45bdf
#
_cell.length_a   1.000
_cell.length_b   1.000
_cell.length_c   1.000
_cell.angle_alpha   90.00
_cell.angle_beta   90.00
_cell.angle_gamma   90.00
#
_symmetry.space_group_name_H-M   'P 1'
#
loop_
_entity.id
_entity.type
_entity.pdbx_description
1 polymer ?
#
loop_
_entity_poly.entity_id
_entity_poly.type
_entity_poly.pdbx_seq_one_letter_code
_entity_poly.pdbx_strand_id
1 'polypeptide(L)'
;MNKIKKNLDNQAIGLLPLILFMFLDNFFPYMPSFVMANMFFLFCFFLYWRLRKHHIYQFMLLPTIFTFMAYAVFFLFLRVQPMLFRHSPLVVEVLLVVILVVFGFSRAHVLRRVRQSSRPAYRRLFLLTTLNEAFFIGQLAQVFYTLHLFCVLLYSVMPSALHQNLVAERLLYRELPWLIGLLIIFYEQVRVFWVQGSLEKEMWLPVLNDEGKVVGCIARSISRALPKKYYHPVIRVAVVYNGMLYLTKRSSKDFVSPNSLDHPLRSYLLFKRSYTSMLRALMGTLADDRTIEPHCLVRYTFENERVKHLVHLYTIRLANERQLAELAQERGKLWTVKQIEENLGKSVFSSYFEKEFAYLQNTVLLAEKYGVEEER
;
A
#
# COMPACT_ATOMS: atom_id res chain seq x y z
N MET A 1 -18.41 5.62 4.54
CA MET A 1 -18.03 5.75 3.12
C MET A 1 -16.70 5.06 2.78
N ASN A 2 -15.64 5.16 3.61
CA ASN A 2 -14.35 4.53 3.30
C ASN A 2 -14.34 2.98 3.27
N LYS A 3 -15.10 2.28 4.12
CA LYS A 3 -15.16 0.80 4.14
C LYS A 3 -15.84 0.23 2.89
N ILE A 4 -16.94 0.84 2.45
CA ILE A 4 -17.67 0.40 1.23
C ILE A 4 -16.81 0.63 -0.02
N LYS A 5 -16.08 1.75 -0.08
CA LYS A 5 -15.16 2.05 -1.18
C LYS A 5 -14.04 1.00 -1.28
N LYS A 6 -13.51 0.55 -0.15
CA LYS A 6 -12.45 -0.49 -0.08
C LYS A 6 -12.89 -1.84 -0.66
N ASN A 7 -14.14 -2.25 -0.41
CA ASN A 7 -14.67 -3.53 -0.91
C ASN A 7 -14.96 -3.50 -2.42
N LEU A 8 -15.28 -2.34 -2.99
CA LEU A 8 -15.59 -2.16 -4.40
C LEU A 8 -14.35 -2.15 -5.31
N ASP A 9 -13.14 -2.06 -4.75
CA ASP A 9 -11.87 -2.10 -5.51
C ASP A 9 -11.45 -3.53 -5.91
N ASN A 10 -12.13 -4.56 -5.39
CA ASN A 10 -11.87 -5.95 -5.75
C ASN A 10 -12.25 -6.23 -7.21
N GLN A 11 -11.24 -6.48 -8.06
CA GLN A 11 -11.47 -6.72 -9.50
C GLN A 11 -12.22 -8.02 -9.79
N ALA A 12 -12.14 -9.03 -8.92
CA ALA A 12 -12.84 -10.30 -9.11
C ALA A 12 -14.38 -10.18 -9.03
N ILE A 13 -14.90 -9.11 -8.40
CA ILE A 13 -16.35 -8.82 -8.36
C ILE A 13 -16.94 -8.68 -9.78
N GLY A 14 -16.13 -8.30 -10.77
CA GLY A 14 -16.56 -8.24 -12.17
C GLY A 14 -17.00 -9.59 -12.75
N LEU A 15 -16.60 -10.72 -12.14
CA LEU A 15 -17.05 -12.06 -12.52
C LEU A 15 -18.39 -12.46 -11.87
N LEU A 16 -18.88 -11.70 -10.88
CA LEU A 16 -20.08 -12.04 -10.09
C LEU A 16 -21.32 -12.30 -10.96
N PRO A 17 -21.61 -11.57 -12.05
CA PRO A 17 -22.76 -11.89 -12.90
C PRO A 17 -22.65 -13.27 -13.58
N LEU A 18 -21.45 -13.70 -13.97
CA LEU A 18 -21.24 -15.05 -14.54
C LEU A 18 -21.43 -16.14 -13.48
N ILE A 19 -20.88 -15.90 -12.29
CA ILE A 19 -21.04 -16.81 -11.15
C ILE A 19 -22.52 -16.94 -10.79
N LEU A 20 -23.25 -15.82 -10.78
CA LEU A 20 -24.70 -15.81 -10.55
C LEU A 20 -25.45 -16.62 -11.61
N PHE A 21 -25.07 -16.49 -12.88
CA PHE A 21 -25.65 -17.30 -13.94
C PHE A 21 -25.43 -18.81 -13.68
N MET A 22 -24.19 -19.23 -13.44
CA MET A 22 -23.84 -20.61 -13.16
C MET A 22 -24.55 -21.16 -11.92
N PHE A 23 -24.75 -20.34 -10.89
CA PHE A 23 -25.49 -20.69 -9.69
C PHE A 23 -26.98 -20.84 -9.95
N LEU A 24 -27.61 -19.87 -10.64
CA LEU A 24 -29.05 -19.89 -10.92
C LEU A 24 -29.45 -21.01 -11.85
N ASP A 25 -28.59 -21.46 -12.75
CA ASP A 25 -28.83 -22.59 -13.65
C ASP A 25 -29.03 -23.95 -12.91
N ASN A 26 -28.66 -23.99 -11.61
CA ASN A 26 -28.93 -25.13 -10.75
C ASN A 26 -30.42 -25.22 -10.31
N PHE A 27 -31.11 -24.08 -10.26
CA PHE A 27 -32.45 -23.94 -9.73
C PHE A 27 -33.52 -23.66 -10.81
N PHE A 28 -33.10 -22.94 -11.86
CA PHE A 28 -33.99 -22.48 -12.92
C PHE A 28 -33.51 -22.99 -14.28
N PRO A 29 -34.39 -23.08 -15.28
CA PRO A 29 -33.97 -23.32 -16.65
C PRO A 29 -32.98 -22.23 -17.12
N TYR A 30 -32.11 -22.59 -18.06
CA TYR A 30 -31.02 -21.71 -18.55
C TYR A 30 -31.49 -20.32 -19.04
N MET A 31 -32.69 -20.20 -19.67
CA MET A 31 -33.23 -18.92 -20.16
C MET A 31 -33.53 -17.92 -19.03
N PRO A 32 -34.37 -18.24 -18.03
CA PRO A 32 -34.57 -17.36 -16.89
C PRO A 32 -33.25 -17.02 -16.19
N SER A 33 -32.35 -18.00 -15.98
CA SER A 33 -31.06 -17.80 -15.36
C SER A 33 -30.20 -16.81 -16.13
N PHE A 34 -30.16 -16.91 -17.46
CA PHE A 34 -29.44 -16.00 -18.35
C PHE A 34 -30.02 -14.58 -18.30
N VAL A 35 -31.33 -14.43 -18.35
CA VAL A 35 -32.00 -13.14 -18.26
C VAL A 35 -31.71 -12.47 -16.92
N MET A 36 -31.86 -13.17 -15.81
CA MET A 36 -31.62 -12.67 -14.46
C MET A 36 -30.15 -12.23 -14.29
N ALA A 37 -29.20 -13.03 -14.76
CA ALA A 37 -27.79 -12.73 -14.68
C ALA A 37 -27.41 -11.51 -15.54
N ASN A 38 -28.02 -11.34 -16.74
CA ASN A 38 -27.81 -10.16 -17.56
C ASN A 38 -28.43 -8.89 -16.94
N MET A 39 -29.60 -8.98 -16.31
CA MET A 39 -30.17 -7.84 -15.56
C MET A 39 -29.24 -7.42 -14.42
N PHE A 40 -28.70 -8.39 -13.69
CA PHE A 40 -27.71 -8.12 -12.65
C PHE A 40 -26.40 -7.55 -13.22
N PHE A 41 -25.94 -8.03 -14.37
CA PHE A 41 -24.79 -7.44 -15.07
C PHE A 41 -25.01 -5.98 -15.41
N LEU A 42 -26.18 -5.63 -15.97
CA LEU A 42 -26.54 -4.24 -16.30
C LEU A 42 -26.57 -3.35 -15.04
N PHE A 43 -27.10 -3.88 -13.93
CA PHE A 43 -27.05 -3.18 -12.65
C PHE A 43 -25.60 -2.91 -12.21
N CYS A 44 -24.73 -3.94 -12.21
CA CYS A 44 -23.32 -3.79 -11.88
C CYS A 44 -22.62 -2.79 -12.82
N PHE A 45 -22.87 -2.89 -14.13
CA PHE A 45 -22.29 -1.97 -15.11
C PHE A 45 -22.69 -0.52 -14.84
N PHE A 46 -23.98 -0.25 -14.59
CA PHE A 46 -24.47 1.09 -14.26
C PHE A 46 -23.87 1.60 -12.95
N LEU A 47 -23.78 0.76 -11.92
CA LEU A 47 -23.18 1.09 -10.65
C LEU A 47 -21.72 1.53 -10.83
N TYR A 48 -20.90 0.73 -11.52
CA TYR A 48 -19.50 1.06 -11.75
C TYR A 48 -19.31 2.23 -12.72
N TRP A 49 -20.22 2.41 -13.68
CA TRP A 49 -20.23 3.60 -14.53
C TRP A 49 -20.42 4.87 -13.70
N ARG A 50 -21.32 4.86 -12.72
CA ARG A 50 -21.51 5.98 -11.80
C ARG A 50 -20.31 6.16 -10.85
N LEU A 51 -19.73 5.09 -10.36
CA LEU A 51 -18.57 5.09 -9.46
C LEU A 51 -17.27 5.53 -10.18
N ARG A 52 -17.23 5.51 -11.49
CA ARG A 52 -16.09 6.00 -12.30
C ARG A 52 -15.70 7.44 -11.98
N LYS A 53 -16.67 8.28 -11.58
CA LYS A 53 -16.40 9.65 -11.11
C LYS A 53 -15.52 9.68 -9.85
N HIS A 54 -15.55 8.64 -9.05
CA HIS A 54 -14.75 8.45 -7.84
C HIS A 54 -13.48 7.64 -8.07
N HIS A 55 -13.06 7.45 -9.35
CA HIS A 55 -11.89 6.67 -9.75
C HIS A 55 -11.96 5.17 -9.41
N ILE A 56 -13.15 4.59 -9.27
CA ILE A 56 -13.35 3.16 -9.12
C ILE A 56 -13.64 2.57 -10.50
N TYR A 57 -12.77 1.65 -10.94
CA TYR A 57 -12.88 0.98 -12.25
C TYR A 57 -12.95 -0.52 -12.05
N GLN A 58 -13.82 -1.19 -12.80
CA GLN A 58 -13.98 -2.63 -12.77
C GLN A 58 -13.76 -3.20 -14.18
N PHE A 59 -12.50 -3.57 -14.44
CA PHE A 59 -12.12 -4.03 -15.78
C PHE A 59 -12.53 -5.48 -16.05
N MET A 60 -12.75 -6.30 -15.01
CA MET A 60 -13.22 -7.67 -15.18
C MET A 60 -14.68 -7.79 -15.64
N LEU A 61 -15.44 -6.68 -15.67
CA LEU A 61 -16.72 -6.63 -16.37
C LEU A 61 -16.57 -6.77 -17.90
N LEU A 62 -15.40 -6.48 -18.49
CA LEU A 62 -15.15 -6.65 -19.93
C LEU A 62 -15.15 -8.14 -20.34
N PRO A 63 -14.35 -9.03 -19.76
CA PRO A 63 -14.45 -10.46 -20.03
C PRO A 63 -15.86 -10.99 -19.80
N THR A 64 -16.55 -10.54 -18.73
CA THR A 64 -17.92 -10.94 -18.41
C THR A 64 -18.91 -10.61 -19.51
N ILE A 65 -18.91 -9.36 -20.02
CA ILE A 65 -19.83 -8.98 -21.12
C ILE A 65 -19.54 -9.76 -22.40
N PHE A 66 -18.24 -9.94 -22.75
CA PHE A 66 -17.87 -10.70 -23.94
C PHE A 66 -18.28 -12.16 -23.81
N THR A 67 -18.21 -12.76 -22.63
CA THR A 67 -18.69 -14.12 -22.37
C THR A 67 -20.21 -14.22 -22.56
N PHE A 68 -20.98 -13.28 -22.00
CA PHE A 68 -22.42 -13.25 -22.22
C PHE A 68 -22.82 -13.00 -23.67
N MET A 69 -22.11 -12.11 -24.38
CA MET A 69 -22.33 -11.89 -25.80
C MET A 69 -22.01 -13.15 -26.62
N ALA A 70 -20.88 -13.80 -26.36
CA ALA A 70 -20.51 -15.05 -27.03
C ALA A 70 -21.54 -16.15 -26.76
N TYR A 71 -22.00 -16.28 -25.51
CA TYR A 71 -23.03 -17.25 -25.16
C TYR A 71 -24.37 -16.94 -25.84
N ALA A 72 -24.78 -15.67 -25.91
CA ALA A 72 -26.00 -15.26 -26.63
C ALA A 72 -25.90 -15.54 -28.14
N VAL A 73 -24.77 -15.26 -28.77
CA VAL A 73 -24.50 -15.58 -30.19
C VAL A 73 -24.56 -17.08 -30.42
N PHE A 74 -23.87 -17.85 -29.60
CA PHE A 74 -23.87 -19.30 -29.67
C PHE A 74 -25.28 -19.87 -29.54
N PHE A 75 -26.08 -19.32 -28.63
CA PHE A 75 -27.43 -19.71 -28.38
C PHE A 75 -28.42 -19.37 -29.52
N LEU A 76 -28.34 -18.09 -30.01
CA LEU A 76 -29.32 -17.54 -30.96
C LEU A 76 -29.07 -17.96 -32.41
N PHE A 77 -27.78 -18.00 -32.81
CA PHE A 77 -27.43 -18.17 -34.20
C PHE A 77 -27.03 -19.59 -34.58
N LEU A 78 -26.49 -20.38 -33.70
CA LEU A 78 -26.00 -21.71 -34.03
C LEU A 78 -27.04 -22.84 -33.83
N ARG A 79 -28.25 -22.52 -33.34
CA ARG A 79 -29.33 -23.51 -33.04
C ARG A 79 -28.78 -24.78 -32.36
N VAL A 80 -27.90 -24.58 -31.40
CA VAL A 80 -27.18 -25.66 -30.76
C VAL A 80 -28.14 -26.65 -30.14
N GLN A 81 -27.85 -27.96 -30.32
CA GLN A 81 -28.69 -29.04 -29.87
C GLN A 81 -29.05 -28.96 -28.39
N PRO A 82 -30.25 -29.36 -27.98
CA PRO A 82 -30.73 -29.34 -26.59
C PRO A 82 -29.77 -29.97 -25.58
N MET A 83 -28.92 -30.89 -26.05
CA MET A 83 -27.95 -31.59 -25.23
C MET A 83 -26.90 -30.70 -24.59
N LEU A 84 -26.49 -29.59 -25.26
CA LEU A 84 -25.52 -28.62 -24.74
C LEU A 84 -26.11 -27.71 -23.65
N PHE A 85 -27.41 -27.52 -23.60
CA PHE A 85 -28.08 -26.74 -22.56
C PHE A 85 -28.15 -27.48 -21.23
N ARG A 86 -28.05 -28.79 -21.23
CA ARG A 86 -27.96 -29.59 -20.00
C ARG A 86 -26.68 -29.27 -19.21
N HIS A 87 -25.63 -28.80 -19.91
CA HIS A 87 -24.34 -28.45 -19.34
C HIS A 87 -23.99 -26.95 -19.57
N SER A 88 -24.99 -26.09 -19.52
CA SER A 88 -24.91 -24.66 -19.73
C SER A 88 -23.78 -23.99 -18.93
N PRO A 89 -23.51 -24.28 -17.62
CA PRO A 89 -22.42 -23.73 -16.87
C PRO A 89 -21.04 -24.04 -17.50
N LEU A 90 -20.84 -25.25 -18.01
CA LEU A 90 -19.59 -25.62 -18.68
C LEU A 90 -19.38 -24.87 -20.00
N VAL A 91 -20.45 -24.68 -20.77
CA VAL A 91 -20.37 -23.88 -22.02
C VAL A 91 -19.91 -22.47 -21.72
N VAL A 92 -20.48 -21.83 -20.70
CA VAL A 92 -20.07 -20.50 -20.27
C VAL A 92 -18.64 -20.49 -19.76
N GLU A 93 -18.24 -21.52 -19.03
CA GLU A 93 -16.86 -21.67 -18.55
C GLU A 93 -15.84 -21.77 -19.69
N VAL A 94 -16.10 -22.60 -20.69
CA VAL A 94 -15.26 -22.70 -21.90
C VAL A 94 -15.15 -21.37 -22.61
N LEU A 95 -16.26 -20.67 -22.82
CA LEU A 95 -16.28 -19.35 -23.44
C LEU A 95 -15.49 -18.34 -22.60
N LEU A 96 -15.64 -18.36 -21.26
CA LEU A 96 -14.91 -17.51 -20.35
C LEU A 96 -13.40 -17.75 -20.45
N VAL A 97 -12.96 -19.02 -20.45
CA VAL A 97 -11.52 -19.34 -20.59
C VAL A 97 -10.95 -18.81 -21.91
N VAL A 98 -11.65 -19.01 -23.02
CA VAL A 98 -11.22 -18.49 -24.33
C VAL A 98 -11.10 -16.95 -24.30
N ILE A 99 -12.08 -16.27 -23.73
CA ILE A 99 -12.07 -14.81 -23.62
C ILE A 99 -10.96 -14.32 -22.68
N LEU A 100 -10.71 -15.02 -21.56
CA LEU A 100 -9.61 -14.69 -20.64
C LEU A 100 -8.24 -14.87 -21.28
N VAL A 101 -8.06 -15.87 -22.15
CA VAL A 101 -6.85 -16.04 -22.96
C VAL A 101 -6.63 -14.83 -23.87
N VAL A 102 -7.65 -14.41 -24.61
CA VAL A 102 -7.60 -13.22 -25.48
C VAL A 102 -7.33 -11.95 -24.65
N PHE A 103 -7.99 -11.83 -23.50
CA PHE A 103 -7.78 -10.72 -22.56
C PHE A 103 -6.32 -10.71 -22.09
N GLY A 104 -5.75 -11.86 -21.73
CA GLY A 104 -4.34 -12.00 -21.34
C GLY A 104 -3.36 -11.57 -22.42
N PHE A 105 -3.56 -12.00 -23.67
CA PHE A 105 -2.75 -11.57 -24.82
C PHE A 105 -2.82 -10.06 -25.07
N SER A 106 -3.96 -9.43 -24.82
CA SER A 106 -4.13 -7.99 -25.00
C SER A 106 -3.35 -7.14 -23.98
N ARG A 107 -2.85 -7.74 -22.88
CA ARG A 107 -2.20 -7.05 -21.75
C ARG A 107 -1.10 -6.08 -22.18
N ALA A 108 -0.13 -6.56 -22.97
CA ALA A 108 1.02 -5.75 -23.37
C ALA A 108 0.58 -4.52 -24.19
N HIS A 109 -0.38 -4.71 -25.09
CA HIS A 109 -0.91 -3.65 -25.96
C HIS A 109 -1.68 -2.60 -25.15
N VAL A 110 -2.58 -3.03 -24.28
CA VAL A 110 -3.40 -2.14 -23.45
C VAL A 110 -2.53 -1.32 -22.49
N LEU A 111 -1.58 -1.96 -21.79
CA LEU A 111 -0.68 -1.26 -20.89
C LEU A 111 0.21 -0.25 -21.62
N ARG A 112 0.70 -0.58 -22.82
CA ARG A 112 1.48 0.34 -23.66
C ARG A 112 0.65 1.57 -24.04
N ARG A 113 -0.59 1.40 -24.50
CA ARG A 113 -1.50 2.51 -24.82
C ARG A 113 -1.76 3.40 -23.60
N VAL A 114 -1.98 2.84 -22.44
CA VAL A 114 -2.21 3.64 -21.21
C VAL A 114 -0.94 4.41 -20.82
N ARG A 115 0.26 3.82 -20.95
CA ARG A 115 1.54 4.50 -20.68
C ARG A 115 1.78 5.69 -21.61
N GLN A 116 1.39 5.58 -22.86
CA GLN A 116 1.54 6.63 -23.90
C GLN A 116 0.44 7.69 -23.88
N SER A 117 -0.60 7.48 -23.07
CA SER A 117 -1.73 8.41 -22.97
C SER A 117 -1.30 9.76 -22.40
N SER A 118 -1.83 10.86 -22.95
CA SER A 118 -1.64 12.26 -22.52
C SER A 118 -2.34 12.59 -21.17
N ARG A 119 -2.91 11.62 -20.49
CA ARG A 119 -3.59 11.81 -19.19
C ARG A 119 -2.61 12.24 -18.10
N PRO A 120 -3.07 12.98 -17.06
CA PRO A 120 -2.26 13.34 -15.91
C PRO A 120 -1.57 12.13 -15.28
N ALA A 121 -0.31 12.29 -14.85
CA ALA A 121 0.54 11.20 -14.37
C ALA A 121 -0.13 10.33 -13.28
N TYR A 122 -0.83 10.95 -12.32
CA TYR A 122 -1.51 10.23 -11.25
C TYR A 122 -2.68 9.34 -11.76
N ARG A 123 -3.47 9.81 -12.76
CA ARG A 123 -4.55 9.02 -13.38
C ARG A 123 -4.00 7.86 -14.18
N ARG A 124 -2.90 8.09 -14.87
CA ARG A 124 -2.21 7.06 -15.66
C ARG A 124 -1.66 5.95 -14.79
N LEU A 125 -0.98 6.31 -13.69
CA LEU A 125 -0.49 5.34 -12.69
C LEU A 125 -1.63 4.53 -12.08
N PHE A 126 -2.70 5.18 -11.67
CA PHE A 126 -3.86 4.52 -11.09
C PHE A 126 -4.50 3.52 -12.06
N LEU A 127 -4.70 3.92 -13.32
CA LEU A 127 -5.24 3.02 -14.36
C LEU A 127 -4.31 1.82 -14.63
N LEU A 128 -3.00 2.04 -14.66
CA LEU A 128 -2.02 0.95 -14.84
C LEU A 128 -2.07 -0.05 -13.69
N THR A 129 -2.18 0.42 -12.46
CA THR A 129 -2.29 -0.46 -11.28
C THR A 129 -3.57 -1.28 -11.34
N THR A 130 -4.72 -0.65 -11.54
CA THR A 130 -6.03 -1.33 -11.61
C THR A 130 -6.11 -2.32 -12.78
N LEU A 131 -5.54 -1.96 -13.94
CA LEU A 131 -5.45 -2.88 -15.09
C LEU A 131 -4.54 -4.08 -14.80
N ASN A 132 -3.39 -3.87 -14.16
CA ASN A 132 -2.51 -4.98 -13.78
C ASN A 132 -3.20 -5.94 -12.81
N GLU A 133 -3.99 -5.44 -11.87
CA GLU A 133 -4.80 -6.27 -10.98
C GLU A 133 -5.88 -7.04 -11.73
N ALA A 134 -6.59 -6.39 -12.67
CA ALA A 134 -7.56 -7.07 -13.51
C ALA A 134 -6.93 -8.20 -14.36
N PHE A 135 -5.75 -7.96 -14.95
CA PHE A 135 -5.02 -9.00 -15.68
C PHE A 135 -4.55 -10.13 -14.78
N PHE A 136 -4.12 -9.82 -13.56
CA PHE A 136 -3.74 -10.84 -12.58
C PHE A 136 -4.93 -11.74 -12.22
N ILE A 137 -6.10 -11.15 -11.89
CA ILE A 137 -7.33 -11.89 -11.61
C ILE A 137 -7.81 -12.68 -12.84
N GLY A 138 -7.72 -12.09 -14.03
CA GLY A 138 -8.03 -12.80 -15.29
C GLY A 138 -7.16 -14.03 -15.48
N GLN A 139 -5.85 -13.93 -15.25
CA GLN A 139 -4.92 -15.04 -15.33
C GLN A 139 -5.19 -16.09 -14.26
N LEU A 140 -5.49 -15.68 -13.03
CA LEU A 140 -5.85 -16.59 -11.94
C LEU A 140 -7.12 -17.38 -12.29
N ALA A 141 -8.17 -16.69 -12.73
CA ALA A 141 -9.43 -17.30 -13.18
C ALA A 141 -9.19 -18.27 -14.35
N GLN A 142 -8.41 -17.86 -15.35
CA GLN A 142 -8.05 -18.72 -16.48
C GLN A 142 -7.39 -20.03 -16.01
N VAL A 143 -6.43 -19.97 -15.11
CA VAL A 143 -5.73 -21.18 -14.61
C VAL A 143 -6.69 -22.11 -13.90
N PHE A 144 -7.50 -21.60 -12.96
CA PHE A 144 -8.42 -22.44 -12.19
C PHE A 144 -9.52 -23.06 -13.06
N TYR A 145 -10.12 -22.29 -13.96
CA TYR A 145 -11.15 -22.82 -14.86
C TYR A 145 -10.57 -23.78 -15.90
N THR A 146 -9.36 -23.54 -16.41
CA THR A 146 -8.68 -24.49 -17.29
C THR A 146 -8.37 -25.80 -16.58
N LEU A 147 -7.92 -25.73 -15.33
CA LEU A 147 -7.68 -26.93 -14.51
C LEU A 147 -9.00 -27.70 -14.26
N HIS A 148 -10.09 -27.00 -13.97
CA HIS A 148 -11.39 -27.62 -13.82
C HIS A 148 -11.87 -28.31 -15.11
N LEU A 149 -11.78 -27.62 -16.25
CA LEU A 149 -12.12 -28.22 -17.56
C LEU A 149 -11.26 -29.44 -17.88
N PHE A 150 -9.99 -29.44 -17.47
CA PHE A 150 -9.12 -30.60 -17.59
C PHE A 150 -9.62 -31.76 -16.72
N CYS A 151 -10.05 -31.51 -15.48
CA CYS A 151 -10.66 -32.52 -14.63
C CYS A 151 -11.96 -33.06 -15.24
N VAL A 152 -12.81 -32.20 -15.83
CA VAL A 152 -14.03 -32.61 -16.56
C VAL A 152 -13.67 -33.52 -17.75
N LEU A 153 -12.64 -33.16 -18.52
CA LEU A 153 -12.18 -33.97 -19.64
C LEU A 153 -11.67 -35.34 -19.18
N LEU A 154 -10.85 -35.38 -18.13
CA LEU A 154 -10.37 -36.64 -17.57
C LEU A 154 -11.52 -37.53 -17.11
N TYR A 155 -12.52 -36.96 -16.41
CA TYR A 155 -13.69 -37.68 -15.96
C TYR A 155 -14.49 -38.23 -17.15
N SER A 156 -14.66 -37.48 -18.24
CA SER A 156 -15.40 -37.91 -19.42
C SER A 156 -14.75 -39.06 -20.19
N VAL A 157 -13.44 -39.27 -20.07
CA VAL A 157 -12.68 -40.34 -20.73
C VAL A 157 -12.60 -41.60 -19.85
N MET A 158 -12.99 -41.53 -18.57
CA MET A 158 -13.00 -42.70 -17.69
C MET A 158 -14.01 -43.78 -18.11
N PRO A 159 -13.77 -45.06 -17.77
CA PRO A 159 -14.69 -46.15 -18.08
C PRO A 159 -16.09 -45.91 -17.48
N SER A 160 -17.12 -46.31 -18.21
CA SER A 160 -18.53 -46.11 -17.84
C SER A 160 -18.92 -46.67 -16.46
N ALA A 161 -18.20 -47.69 -15.95
CA ALA A 161 -18.36 -48.21 -14.61
C ALA A 161 -18.11 -47.18 -13.49
N LEU A 162 -17.28 -46.13 -13.72
CA LEU A 162 -17.02 -45.08 -12.79
C LEU A 162 -17.97 -43.88 -12.89
N HIS A 163 -18.74 -43.79 -13.99
CA HIS A 163 -19.74 -42.74 -14.21
C HIS A 163 -21.06 -42.95 -13.45
N GLN A 164 -21.17 -43.96 -12.59
CA GLN A 164 -22.42 -44.29 -11.87
C GLN A 164 -22.71 -43.37 -10.66
N ASN A 165 -21.78 -42.47 -10.34
CA ASN A 165 -21.94 -41.58 -9.18
C ASN A 165 -22.59 -40.25 -9.59
N LEU A 166 -23.94 -40.19 -9.51
CA LEU A 166 -24.74 -38.98 -9.80
C LEU A 166 -24.29 -37.75 -8.98
N VAL A 167 -23.76 -37.96 -7.76
CA VAL A 167 -23.30 -36.88 -6.90
C VAL A 167 -22.01 -36.29 -7.45
N ALA A 168 -21.08 -37.12 -7.89
CA ALA A 168 -19.83 -36.68 -8.49
C ALA A 168 -20.05 -35.91 -9.80
N GLU A 169 -20.96 -36.37 -10.64
CA GLU A 169 -21.36 -35.68 -11.87
C GLU A 169 -21.97 -34.30 -11.57
N ARG A 170 -22.93 -34.24 -10.65
CA ARG A 170 -23.54 -32.97 -10.25
C ARG A 170 -22.49 -32.00 -9.70
N LEU A 171 -21.63 -32.50 -8.82
CA LEU A 171 -20.55 -31.67 -8.25
C LEU A 171 -19.64 -31.12 -9.36
N LEU A 172 -19.16 -31.98 -10.25
CA LEU A 172 -18.18 -31.64 -11.28
C LEU A 172 -18.77 -30.70 -12.34
N TYR A 173 -19.97 -31.01 -12.86
CA TYR A 173 -20.54 -30.29 -14.00
C TYR A 173 -21.34 -29.04 -13.61
N ARG A 174 -21.83 -28.93 -12.38
CA ARG A 174 -22.76 -27.87 -11.97
C ARG A 174 -22.26 -27.03 -10.80
N GLU A 175 -21.73 -27.70 -9.76
CA GLU A 175 -21.41 -26.98 -8.52
C GLU A 175 -20.02 -26.35 -8.57
N LEU A 176 -18.99 -27.05 -9.03
CA LEU A 176 -17.61 -26.56 -9.05
C LEU A 176 -17.41 -25.27 -9.86
N PRO A 177 -18.02 -25.03 -11.04
CA PRO A 177 -17.81 -23.81 -11.80
C PRO A 177 -18.11 -22.54 -11.01
N TRP A 178 -19.24 -22.45 -10.33
CA TRP A 178 -19.59 -21.28 -9.53
C TRP A 178 -18.83 -21.21 -8.21
N LEU A 179 -18.51 -22.35 -7.59
CA LEU A 179 -17.68 -22.39 -6.38
C LEU A 179 -16.26 -21.87 -6.63
N ILE A 180 -15.63 -22.25 -7.75
CA ILE A 180 -14.34 -21.72 -8.17
C ILE A 180 -14.39 -20.20 -8.29
N GLY A 181 -15.43 -19.67 -8.93
CA GLY A 181 -15.63 -18.23 -9.05
C GLY A 181 -15.74 -17.52 -7.71
N LEU A 182 -16.51 -18.05 -6.77
CA LEU A 182 -16.63 -17.52 -5.43
C LEU A 182 -15.31 -17.57 -4.67
N LEU A 183 -14.56 -18.66 -4.81
CA LEU A 183 -13.24 -18.82 -4.19
C LEU A 183 -12.25 -17.79 -4.70
N ILE A 184 -12.27 -17.47 -5.99
CA ILE A 184 -11.43 -16.40 -6.59
C ILE A 184 -11.82 -15.04 -6.00
N ILE A 185 -13.12 -14.73 -5.87
CA ILE A 185 -13.56 -13.46 -5.26
C ILE A 185 -13.11 -13.38 -3.79
N PHE A 186 -13.25 -14.46 -3.03
CA PHE A 186 -12.85 -14.54 -1.64
C PHE A 186 -11.33 -14.37 -1.48
N TYR A 187 -10.55 -15.10 -2.28
CA TYR A 187 -9.09 -14.96 -2.30
C TYR A 187 -8.66 -13.52 -2.55
N GLU A 188 -9.23 -12.88 -3.58
CA GLU A 188 -8.89 -11.48 -3.88
C GLU A 188 -9.29 -10.53 -2.76
N GLN A 189 -10.44 -10.77 -2.11
CA GLN A 189 -10.88 -9.96 -0.98
C GLN A 189 -9.90 -10.06 0.20
N VAL A 190 -9.43 -11.26 0.50
CA VAL A 190 -8.42 -11.49 1.54
C VAL A 190 -7.09 -10.84 1.15
N ARG A 191 -6.64 -11.02 -0.09
CA ARG A 191 -5.41 -10.43 -0.62
C ARG A 191 -5.42 -8.89 -0.52
N VAL A 192 -6.51 -8.25 -0.97
CA VAL A 192 -6.68 -6.80 -0.90
C VAL A 192 -6.69 -6.32 0.55
N PHE A 193 -7.36 -7.04 1.44
CA PHE A 193 -7.39 -6.71 2.87
C PHE A 193 -5.99 -6.76 3.51
N TRP A 194 -5.20 -7.80 3.20
CA TRP A 194 -3.83 -7.94 3.72
C TRP A 194 -2.88 -6.88 3.18
N VAL A 195 -2.91 -6.62 1.88
CA VAL A 195 -2.09 -5.60 1.24
C VAL A 195 -2.43 -4.20 1.79
N GLN A 196 -3.72 -3.88 1.94
CA GLN A 196 -4.14 -2.59 2.50
C GLN A 196 -3.72 -2.44 3.95
N GLY A 197 -3.88 -3.48 4.78
CA GLY A 197 -3.44 -3.46 6.18
C GLY A 197 -1.93 -3.25 6.32
N SER A 198 -1.14 -3.81 5.42
CA SER A 198 0.30 -3.57 5.35
C SER A 198 0.63 -2.13 4.94
N LEU A 199 -0.05 -1.60 3.92
CA LEU A 199 0.16 -0.23 3.42
C LEU A 199 -0.30 0.85 4.42
N GLU A 200 -1.35 0.60 5.21
CA GLU A 200 -1.80 1.52 6.26
C GLU A 200 -0.80 1.66 7.41
N LYS A 201 -0.05 0.60 7.71
CA LYS A 201 1.00 0.58 8.74
C LYS A 201 2.33 1.15 8.24
N GLU A 202 2.49 1.30 6.92
CA GLU A 202 3.74 1.77 6.33
C GLU A 202 3.91 3.27 6.48
N MET A 203 5.13 3.69 6.81
CA MET A 203 5.49 5.11 6.88
C MET A 203 5.92 5.60 5.49
N TRP A 204 5.14 6.52 4.92
CA TRP A 204 5.46 7.15 3.64
C TRP A 204 6.36 8.35 3.83
N LEU A 205 7.55 8.30 3.25
CA LEU A 205 8.55 9.35 3.31
C LEU A 205 8.54 10.17 2.02
N PRO A 206 8.57 11.51 2.09
CA PRO A 206 8.76 12.33 0.90
C PRO A 206 10.17 12.13 0.35
N VAL A 207 10.28 12.14 -0.97
CA VAL A 207 11.55 12.15 -1.70
C VAL A 207 11.78 13.56 -2.20
N LEU A 208 12.94 14.12 -1.91
CA LEU A 208 13.35 15.45 -2.30
C LEU A 208 14.24 15.39 -3.55
N ASN A 209 14.24 16.49 -4.33
CA ASN A 209 15.30 16.79 -5.29
C ASN A 209 16.47 17.53 -4.58
N ASP A 210 17.53 17.82 -5.31
CA ASP A 210 18.69 18.50 -4.75
C ASP A 210 18.39 19.96 -4.29
N GLU A 211 17.28 20.56 -4.79
CA GLU A 211 16.77 21.85 -4.33
C GLU A 211 15.95 21.76 -3.02
N GLY A 212 15.71 20.54 -2.50
CA GLY A 212 14.90 20.30 -1.31
C GLY A 212 13.39 20.33 -1.56
N LYS A 213 12.92 20.31 -2.82
CA LYS A 213 11.49 20.24 -3.18
C LYS A 213 11.02 18.79 -3.23
N VAL A 214 9.78 18.53 -2.79
CA VAL A 214 9.19 17.19 -2.83
C VAL A 214 8.84 16.81 -4.26
N VAL A 215 9.47 15.75 -4.77
CA VAL A 215 9.25 15.19 -6.11
C VAL A 215 8.44 13.90 -6.10
N GLY A 216 8.27 13.28 -4.93
CA GLY A 216 7.51 12.04 -4.80
C GLY A 216 7.46 11.55 -3.36
N CYS A 217 7.01 10.32 -3.18
CA CYS A 217 7.08 9.62 -1.90
C CYS A 217 7.43 8.16 -2.11
N ILE A 218 8.02 7.55 -1.08
CA ILE A 218 8.40 6.13 -1.05
C ILE A 218 8.11 5.55 0.34
N ALA A 219 7.77 4.27 0.40
CA ALA A 219 7.64 3.56 1.65
C ALA A 219 8.99 3.46 2.37
N ARG A 220 9.02 3.67 3.68
CA ARG A 220 10.27 3.62 4.48
C ARG A 220 10.96 2.27 4.38
N SER A 221 10.19 1.17 4.37
CA SER A 221 10.70 -0.19 4.21
C SER A 221 11.45 -0.34 2.88
N ILE A 222 10.86 0.13 1.79
CA ILE A 222 11.42 0.07 0.43
C ILE A 222 12.65 0.99 0.33
N SER A 223 12.58 2.22 0.87
CA SER A 223 13.70 3.15 0.84
C SER A 223 14.96 2.58 1.52
N ARG A 224 14.77 1.76 2.57
CA ARG A 224 15.87 1.11 3.28
C ARG A 224 16.42 -0.13 2.57
N ALA A 225 15.58 -0.83 1.82
CA ALA A 225 15.94 -2.07 1.13
C ALA A 225 16.66 -1.84 -0.20
N LEU A 226 16.42 -0.68 -0.83
CA LEU A 226 17.02 -0.36 -2.14
C LEU A 226 18.45 0.18 -1.98
N PRO A 227 19.35 -0.15 -2.92
CA PRO A 227 20.72 0.37 -2.92
C PRO A 227 20.78 1.87 -3.23
N LYS A 228 19.76 2.43 -3.87
CA LYS A 228 19.67 3.85 -4.21
C LYS A 228 19.35 4.66 -2.96
N LYS A 229 20.20 5.66 -2.64
CA LYS A 229 19.93 6.63 -1.60
C LYS A 229 18.86 7.61 -2.04
N TYR A 230 17.76 7.67 -1.30
CA TYR A 230 16.72 8.68 -1.48
C TYR A 230 16.93 9.83 -0.51
N TYR A 231 16.72 11.07 -0.98
CA TYR A 231 16.86 12.27 -0.17
C TYR A 231 15.57 12.51 0.63
N HIS A 232 15.66 12.35 1.97
CA HIS A 232 14.51 12.47 2.86
C HIS A 232 14.69 13.61 3.86
N PRO A 233 13.64 14.39 4.18
CA PRO A 233 13.67 15.37 5.25
C PRO A 233 13.55 14.70 6.62
N VAL A 234 14.39 15.15 7.56
CA VAL A 234 14.43 14.66 8.94
C VAL A 234 14.37 15.85 9.90
N ILE A 235 13.59 15.72 10.95
CA ILE A 235 13.50 16.68 12.04
C ILE A 235 14.26 16.11 13.23
N ARG A 236 15.11 16.96 13.83
CA ARG A 236 15.89 16.65 15.02
C ARG A 236 15.74 17.80 15.99
N VAL A 237 15.62 17.53 17.29
CA VAL A 237 15.46 18.55 18.32
C VAL A 237 16.50 18.31 19.40
N ALA A 238 17.38 19.27 19.55
CA ALA A 238 18.31 19.35 20.68
C ALA A 238 17.59 19.91 21.90
N VAL A 239 17.74 19.22 23.02
CA VAL A 239 17.13 19.62 24.30
C VAL A 239 18.21 20.14 25.22
N VAL A 240 18.06 21.38 25.66
CA VAL A 240 18.97 22.07 26.55
C VAL A 240 18.29 22.28 27.90
N TYR A 241 19.03 21.95 28.98
CA TYR A 241 18.63 22.21 30.37
C TYR A 241 19.84 22.61 31.19
N ASN A 242 19.83 23.79 31.82
CA ASN A 242 20.92 24.33 32.63
C ASN A 242 22.29 24.29 31.93
N GLY A 243 22.36 24.72 30.66
CA GLY A 243 23.60 24.69 29.88
C GLY A 243 24.13 23.32 29.49
N MET A 244 23.36 22.25 29.74
CA MET A 244 23.69 20.87 29.38
C MET A 244 22.78 20.35 28.29
N LEU A 245 23.27 19.41 27.48
CA LEU A 245 22.49 18.69 26.46
C LEU A 245 21.94 17.38 27.00
N TYR A 246 20.63 17.18 26.86
CA TYR A 246 20.00 15.90 27.16
C TYR A 246 20.11 14.96 25.96
N LEU A 247 20.85 13.85 26.12
CA LEU A 247 21.08 12.85 25.08
C LEU A 247 20.52 11.49 25.50
N THR A 248 20.04 10.74 24.51
CA THR A 248 19.50 9.40 24.68
C THR A 248 20.22 8.40 23.80
N LYS A 249 20.26 7.14 24.21
CA LYS A 249 20.85 6.06 23.41
C LYS A 249 19.94 5.70 22.24
N ARG A 250 20.51 5.63 21.04
CA ARG A 250 19.81 5.15 19.85
C ARG A 250 19.52 3.67 19.95
N SER A 251 18.43 3.23 19.33
CA SER A 251 18.09 1.80 19.25
C SER A 251 19.17 1.03 18.48
N SER A 252 19.39 -0.22 18.87
CA SER A 252 20.22 -1.16 18.10
C SER A 252 19.67 -1.45 16.69
N LYS A 253 18.38 -1.18 16.47
CA LYS A 253 17.68 -1.32 15.18
C LYS A 253 17.75 -0.07 14.31
N ASP A 254 18.36 1.02 14.79
CA ASP A 254 18.50 2.25 14.01
C ASP A 254 19.45 2.02 12.85
N PHE A 255 19.07 2.56 11.68
CA PHE A 255 19.81 2.33 10.44
C PHE A 255 21.15 3.09 10.37
N VAL A 256 21.23 4.23 11.07
CA VAL A 256 22.42 5.07 11.13
C VAL A 256 22.88 5.15 12.58
N SER A 257 24.15 4.92 12.85
CA SER A 257 24.78 4.99 14.17
C SER A 257 23.95 4.28 15.28
N PRO A 258 23.71 2.96 15.17
CA PRO A 258 23.01 2.22 16.22
C PRO A 258 23.78 2.23 17.54
N ASN A 259 23.08 2.21 18.66
CA ASN A 259 23.64 2.21 20.02
C ASN A 259 24.44 3.46 20.45
N SER A 260 24.62 4.45 19.60
CA SER A 260 25.29 5.71 19.94
C SER A 260 24.35 6.68 20.69
N LEU A 261 24.91 7.70 21.33
CA LEU A 261 24.15 8.78 21.95
C LEU A 261 23.74 9.82 20.89
N ASP A 262 22.53 10.35 21.06
CA ASP A 262 21.94 11.28 20.11
C ASP A 262 20.84 12.12 20.76
N HIS A 263 20.34 13.15 20.05
CA HIS A 263 19.19 13.93 20.49
C HIS A 263 17.97 13.01 20.76
N PRO A 264 17.19 13.29 21.83
CA PRO A 264 16.06 12.46 22.21
C PRO A 264 14.94 12.48 21.16
N LEU A 265 14.66 13.65 20.61
CA LEU A 265 13.56 13.90 19.71
C LEU A 265 14.05 13.93 18.26
N ARG A 266 13.74 12.87 17.51
CA ARG A 266 14.12 12.74 16.10
C ARG A 266 13.12 11.92 15.31
N SER A 267 12.76 12.36 14.11
CA SER A 267 11.86 11.63 13.21
C SER A 267 12.06 12.04 11.76
N TYR A 268 11.65 11.15 10.86
CA TYR A 268 11.43 11.55 9.47
C TYR A 268 10.20 12.45 9.37
N LEU A 269 10.25 13.45 8.49
CA LEU A 269 9.02 14.13 8.07
C LEU A 269 8.18 13.14 7.26
N LEU A 270 6.92 12.94 7.65
CA LEU A 270 6.03 12.07 6.92
C LEU A 270 5.42 12.78 5.72
N PHE A 271 5.13 12.04 4.65
CA PHE A 271 4.49 12.58 3.46
C PHE A 271 3.14 13.21 3.79
N LYS A 272 2.88 14.40 3.26
CA LYS A 272 1.68 15.25 3.54
C LYS A 272 1.59 15.81 4.97
N ARG A 273 2.62 15.67 5.81
CA ARG A 273 2.70 16.36 7.11
C ARG A 273 3.54 17.63 6.96
N SER A 274 3.15 18.69 7.68
CA SER A 274 3.96 19.91 7.80
C SER A 274 5.07 19.74 8.86
N TYR A 275 6.15 20.51 8.76
CA TYR A 275 7.20 20.54 9.78
C TYR A 275 6.65 20.88 11.16
N THR A 276 5.77 21.89 11.26
CA THR A 276 5.14 22.32 12.52
C THR A 276 4.27 21.22 13.14
N SER A 277 3.47 20.54 12.34
CA SER A 277 2.64 19.41 12.80
C SER A 277 3.50 18.23 13.28
N MET A 278 4.61 17.97 12.59
CA MET A 278 5.49 16.86 12.96
C MET A 278 6.33 17.19 14.19
N LEU A 279 6.78 18.45 14.32
CA LEU A 279 7.51 18.94 15.48
C LEU A 279 6.64 18.87 16.74
N ARG A 280 5.40 19.35 16.65
CA ARG A 280 4.42 19.25 17.76
C ARG A 280 4.19 17.79 18.15
N ALA A 281 4.01 16.89 17.21
CA ALA A 281 3.85 15.46 17.48
C ALA A 281 5.10 14.82 18.11
N LEU A 282 6.30 15.29 17.79
CA LEU A 282 7.56 14.85 18.38
C LEU A 282 7.74 15.31 19.83
N MET A 283 7.32 16.54 20.12
CA MET A 283 7.41 17.14 21.44
C MET A 283 6.38 16.56 22.42
N GLY A 284 5.29 15.94 21.90
CA GLY A 284 4.25 15.35 22.74
C GLY A 284 3.60 16.37 23.70
N THR A 285 3.57 16.06 25.00
CA THR A 285 3.03 16.91 26.06
C THR A 285 3.74 18.26 26.19
N LEU A 286 5.04 18.30 25.91
CA LEU A 286 5.81 19.55 25.91
C LEU A 286 5.35 20.57 24.85
N ALA A 287 4.65 20.12 23.81
CA ALA A 287 4.12 21.01 22.78
C ALA A 287 2.94 21.87 23.24
N ASP A 288 2.30 21.50 24.35
CA ASP A 288 1.20 22.24 24.95
C ASP A 288 1.67 23.26 25.99
N ASP A 289 2.94 23.18 26.39
CA ASP A 289 3.59 24.17 27.27
C ASP A 289 4.04 25.38 26.46
N ARG A 290 3.40 26.53 26.72
CA ARG A 290 3.67 27.80 26.01
C ARG A 290 5.06 28.38 26.32
N THR A 291 5.74 27.89 27.35
CA THR A 291 7.11 28.35 27.71
C THR A 291 8.17 27.69 26.85
N ILE A 292 7.81 26.63 26.13
CA ILE A 292 8.76 25.87 25.30
C ILE A 292 8.53 26.20 23.83
N GLU A 293 9.37 27.07 23.29
CA GLU A 293 9.33 27.39 21.86
C GLU A 293 10.48 26.70 21.11
N PRO A 294 10.18 25.89 20.10
CA PRO A 294 11.20 25.26 19.27
C PRO A 294 11.76 26.28 18.26
N HIS A 295 13.04 26.54 18.33
CA HIS A 295 13.77 27.42 17.40
C HIS A 295 14.53 26.59 16.37
N CYS A 296 14.38 26.91 15.08
CA CYS A 296 15.16 26.28 14.03
C CYS A 296 16.59 26.84 14.04
N LEU A 297 17.57 26.00 14.39
CA LEU A 297 18.95 26.40 14.49
C LEU A 297 19.65 26.35 13.12
N VAL A 298 19.60 25.22 12.46
CA VAL A 298 20.27 25.01 11.17
C VAL A 298 19.55 24.01 10.30
N ARG A 299 19.67 24.19 8.99
CA ARG A 299 19.23 23.27 7.97
C ARG A 299 20.41 22.83 7.14
N TYR A 300 20.71 21.54 7.08
CA TYR A 300 21.86 21.01 6.37
C TYR A 300 21.60 19.66 5.73
N THR A 301 22.42 19.29 4.75
CA THR A 301 22.39 17.95 4.15
C THR A 301 23.37 17.04 4.88
N PHE A 302 22.83 15.94 5.41
CA PHE A 302 23.60 14.84 5.92
C PHE A 302 23.63 13.72 4.88
N GLU A 303 24.83 13.31 4.50
CA GLU A 303 25.04 12.19 3.60
C GLU A 303 26.14 11.27 4.10
N ASN A 304 25.89 9.97 4.02
CA ASN A 304 26.86 8.91 4.24
C ASN A 304 26.64 7.80 3.20
N GLU A 305 27.34 6.67 3.35
CA GLU A 305 27.19 5.52 2.43
C GLU A 305 25.76 4.99 2.30
N ARG A 306 24.93 5.10 3.35
CA ARG A 306 23.61 4.48 3.45
C ARG A 306 22.44 5.43 3.23
N VAL A 307 22.59 6.70 3.59
CA VAL A 307 21.48 7.67 3.61
C VAL A 307 21.88 9.03 3.09
N LYS A 308 20.89 9.76 2.53
CA LYS A 308 20.97 11.19 2.23
C LYS A 308 19.76 11.86 2.87
N HIS A 309 19.99 12.78 3.84
CA HIS A 309 18.94 13.42 4.62
C HIS A 309 19.07 14.94 4.58
N LEU A 310 17.94 15.64 4.41
CA LEU A 310 17.81 17.06 4.68
C LEU A 310 17.42 17.22 6.15
N VAL A 311 18.40 17.58 6.97
CA VAL A 311 18.20 17.70 8.41
C VAL A 311 17.73 19.10 8.74
N HIS A 312 16.68 19.20 9.53
CA HIS A 312 16.22 20.41 10.19
C HIS A 312 16.48 20.25 11.70
N LEU A 313 17.51 20.91 12.19
CA LEU A 313 17.85 20.89 13.60
C LEU A 313 17.12 22.04 14.30
N TYR A 314 16.31 21.67 15.28
CA TYR A 314 15.65 22.58 16.20
C TYR A 314 16.30 22.50 17.58
N THR A 315 16.12 23.54 18.38
CA THR A 315 16.49 23.57 19.79
C THR A 315 15.29 23.92 20.62
N ILE A 316 15.19 23.31 21.80
CA ILE A 316 14.26 23.69 22.87
C ILE A 316 15.04 23.84 24.17
N ARG A 317 14.63 24.82 24.99
CA ARG A 317 15.14 25.04 26.33
C ARG A 317 14.09 24.61 27.33
N LEU A 318 14.53 23.83 28.34
CA LEU A 318 13.67 23.42 29.46
C LEU A 318 13.97 24.32 30.66
N ALA A 319 12.92 24.79 31.32
CA ALA A 319 13.00 25.69 32.45
C ALA A 319 13.06 24.94 33.79
N ASN A 320 12.54 23.71 33.86
CA ASN A 320 12.43 22.99 35.12
C ASN A 320 12.60 21.45 34.95
N GLU A 321 12.83 20.78 36.08
CA GLU A 321 13.01 19.32 36.11
C GLU A 321 11.76 18.54 35.73
N ARG A 322 10.57 19.10 35.92
CA ARG A 322 9.32 18.47 35.52
C ARG A 322 9.25 18.29 34.00
N GLN A 323 9.61 19.35 33.26
CA GLN A 323 9.67 19.27 31.78
C GLN A 323 10.72 18.26 31.31
N LEU A 324 11.86 18.16 32.03
CA LEU A 324 12.86 17.14 31.74
C LEU A 324 12.34 15.74 32.05
N ALA A 325 11.61 15.57 33.15
CA ALA A 325 11.01 14.29 33.51
C ALA A 325 9.95 13.81 32.50
N GLU A 326 9.18 14.71 31.91
CA GLU A 326 8.22 14.40 30.82
C GLU A 326 8.92 13.88 29.56
N LEU A 327 10.15 14.31 29.30
CA LEU A 327 11.00 13.82 28.22
C LEU A 327 11.81 12.57 28.60
N ALA A 328 11.96 12.29 29.90
CA ALA A 328 12.88 11.27 30.38
C ALA A 328 12.55 9.89 29.84
N GLN A 329 13.29 9.47 28.84
CA GLN A 329 13.39 8.06 28.43
C GLN A 329 14.36 7.36 29.38
N GLU A 330 14.10 6.10 29.72
CA GLU A 330 14.86 5.27 30.68
C GLU A 330 16.39 5.26 30.49
N ARG A 331 16.91 5.77 29.36
CA ARG A 331 18.34 5.76 28.99
C ARG A 331 18.88 7.13 28.60
N GLY A 332 18.21 8.21 28.99
CA GLY A 332 18.67 9.57 28.76
C GLY A 332 19.57 10.08 29.86
N LYS A 333 20.54 10.94 29.53
CA LYS A 333 21.46 11.59 30.46
C LYS A 333 21.78 13.01 30.00
N LEU A 334 21.98 13.91 30.96
CA LEU A 334 22.53 15.25 30.73
C LEU A 334 24.06 15.19 30.54
N TRP A 335 24.52 15.90 29.55
CA TRP A 335 25.94 15.99 29.17
C TRP A 335 26.40 17.43 29.17
N THR A 336 27.49 17.71 29.89
CA THR A 336 28.15 19.01 29.84
C THR A 336 28.97 19.15 28.56
N VAL A 337 29.25 20.38 28.14
CA VAL A 337 30.11 20.69 26.98
C VAL A 337 31.44 19.95 27.09
N LYS A 338 32.10 20.04 28.24
CA LYS A 338 33.42 19.39 28.49
C LYS A 338 33.35 17.87 28.30
N GLN A 339 32.32 17.20 28.87
CA GLN A 339 32.14 15.75 28.70
C GLN A 339 31.94 15.34 27.24
N ILE A 340 31.25 16.20 26.47
CA ILE A 340 31.02 15.94 25.04
C ILE A 340 32.33 16.07 24.30
N GLU A 341 33.09 17.18 24.50
CA GLU A 341 34.37 17.41 23.86
C GLU A 341 35.39 16.30 24.11
N GLU A 342 35.46 15.80 25.35
CA GLU A 342 36.34 14.69 25.72
C GLU A 342 36.00 13.36 25.03
N ASN A 343 34.77 13.22 24.53
CA ASN A 343 34.29 11.99 23.93
C ASN A 343 33.96 12.11 22.43
N LEU A 344 34.17 13.25 21.81
CA LEU A 344 34.06 13.44 20.36
C LEU A 344 35.03 12.51 19.61
N GLY A 345 34.58 11.95 18.50
CA GLY A 345 35.37 11.05 17.65
C GLY A 345 35.64 9.66 18.23
N LYS A 346 35.17 9.36 19.44
CA LYS A 346 35.32 8.04 20.08
C LYS A 346 34.14 7.09 19.81
N SER A 347 33.33 7.35 18.79
CA SER A 347 32.11 6.56 18.44
C SER A 347 31.07 6.50 19.56
N VAL A 348 31.13 7.39 20.54
CA VAL A 348 30.12 7.52 21.61
C VAL A 348 28.85 8.15 21.07
N PHE A 349 29.00 9.15 20.23
CA PHE A 349 27.92 9.94 19.66
C PHE A 349 27.54 9.49 18.25
N SER A 350 26.33 9.85 17.84
CA SER A 350 25.91 9.60 16.46
C SER A 350 26.64 10.54 15.49
N SER A 351 26.86 10.07 14.28
CA SER A 351 27.48 10.88 13.21
C SER A 351 26.69 12.15 12.86
N TYR A 352 25.40 12.20 13.19
CA TYR A 352 24.62 13.43 13.11
C TYR A 352 24.98 14.40 14.22
N PHE A 353 24.98 13.90 15.47
CA PHE A 353 25.27 14.72 16.64
C PHE A 353 26.66 15.33 16.56
N GLU A 354 27.68 14.59 16.15
CA GLU A 354 29.04 15.10 16.01
C GLU A 354 29.12 16.29 15.03
N LYS A 355 28.34 16.25 13.93
CA LYS A 355 28.26 17.40 12.99
C LYS A 355 27.46 18.57 13.56
N GLU A 356 26.47 18.30 14.40
CA GLU A 356 25.56 19.31 14.96
C GLU A 356 26.17 20.01 16.19
N PHE A 357 27.07 19.36 16.92
CA PHE A 357 27.59 19.83 18.19
C PHE A 357 28.32 21.17 18.01
N ALA A 358 29.11 21.36 16.95
CA ALA A 358 29.79 22.62 16.69
C ALA A 358 28.81 23.82 16.55
N TYR A 359 27.63 23.60 15.93
CA TYR A 359 26.61 24.65 15.84
C TYR A 359 25.97 24.91 17.20
N LEU A 360 25.67 23.86 17.98
CA LEU A 360 25.06 23.98 19.30
C LEU A 360 26.02 24.70 20.27
N GLN A 361 27.29 24.34 20.26
CA GLN A 361 28.33 24.89 21.12
C GLN A 361 28.50 26.40 20.87
N ASN A 362 28.63 26.77 19.60
CA ASN A 362 28.93 28.15 19.22
C ASN A 362 27.71 29.09 19.17
N THR A 363 26.53 28.59 19.45
CA THR A 363 25.27 29.37 19.47
C THR A 363 24.54 29.21 20.80
N VAL A 364 23.76 28.12 20.95
CA VAL A 364 22.85 27.96 22.06
C VAL A 364 23.56 27.82 23.40
N LEU A 365 24.58 26.95 23.47
CA LEU A 365 25.34 26.73 24.72
C LEU A 365 26.19 27.88 25.10
N LEU A 366 26.72 28.62 24.12
CA LEU A 366 27.45 29.85 24.35
C LEU A 366 26.52 30.93 24.93
N ALA A 367 25.34 31.14 24.35
CA ALA A 367 24.35 32.07 24.85
C ALA A 367 23.91 31.75 26.28
N GLU A 368 23.73 30.46 26.62
CA GLU A 368 23.42 30.02 27.99
C GLU A 368 24.53 30.40 28.97
N LYS A 369 25.80 30.25 28.58
CA LYS A 369 26.93 30.58 29.43
C LYS A 369 26.97 32.08 29.75
N TYR A 370 26.74 32.91 28.77
CA TYR A 370 26.73 34.37 28.99
C TYR A 370 25.46 34.89 29.67
N GLY A 371 24.29 34.32 29.38
CA GLY A 371 23.02 34.68 30.04
C GLY A 371 23.01 34.39 31.55
N VAL A 372 23.69 33.35 31.99
CA VAL A 372 23.87 33.03 33.42
C VAL A 372 24.86 34.00 34.12
N GLU A 373 25.81 34.59 33.36
CA GLU A 373 26.73 35.60 33.91
C GLU A 373 26.06 36.97 34.11
N GLU A 374 25.05 37.34 33.32
CA GLU A 374 24.29 38.58 33.48
C GLU A 374 23.26 38.55 34.65
N GLU A 375 22.80 37.34 35.05
CA GLU A 375 21.86 37.17 36.17
C GLU A 375 22.56 37.03 37.56
N ARG A 376 23.91 37.04 37.61
CA ARG A 376 24.72 37.03 38.82
C ARG A 376 25.33 38.39 39.07
#